data_26ea074502631e994aa3df85464647a1
#
_entry.id   26ea074502631e994aa3df85464647a1
#
_cell.length_a   1.000
_cell.length_b   1.000
_cell.length_c   1.000
_cell.angle_alpha   90.00
_cell.angle_beta   90.00
_cell.angle_gamma   90.00
#
_symmetry.space_group_name_H-M   'P 1'
#
loop_
_entity.id
_entity.type
_entity.pdbx_description
1 polymer ?
#
loop_
_entity_poly.entity_id
_entity_poly.type
_entity_poly.pdbx_seq_one_letter_code
_entity_poly.pdbx_strand_id
1 'polypeptide(L)'
;VCSSDLADPADRSGKYKGRHDRLVVGIFTAMTLGLLVFFKYMDFLADSVNRILGTHVPMVQIALPVGISFYTFQIISYYVDVYRGEVAAEHNFVDFAAYVTMFPQLIAGPIVRFQSVQAELKHREITWEKTGEGAARFVCGLCKKVLIADSLASLVSALQNISETAAKTEAVVTTGIRAEGAGIGTLGYWVLALAFMLQLYYDFSGYSDMAIGLGKILGFTFPENFRYPFISKSISEFWRRWHMTLGGWFRDYLYIPLGGNRVSVLRWCFNMFVVWLLSGLWHGAGWNFALWGLYFGVFLSAEKLIGKKWKERSFKIADISANNDGNGGNRENMFLSCVRNIIEHGYVLLVVLVSFVIFRAESVREIKEQLLGLAGSYGNAMTPMAAYEIKSYLILLLIACAGATPFPAMCVQRLKNTNMWKKPGWLLQSCYILTGLVLATAFLLGSSVHPFLYFRF
;
A
#
# COMPACT_ATOMS: atom_id res chain seq x y z
N VAL A 1 -8.87 33.02 32.86
CA VAL A 1 -10.32 33.12 32.92
C VAL A 1 -10.87 32.60 31.62
N CYS A 2 -11.42 31.44 31.64
CA CYS A 2 -12.61 30.84 31.07
C CYS A 2 -12.35 29.36 30.79
N SER A 3 -12.44 28.59 31.85
CA SER A 3 -12.66 27.14 31.82
C SER A 3 -14.18 26.93 31.95
N SER A 4 -14.90 26.84 30.85
CA SER A 4 -16.31 26.39 30.95
C SER A 4 -17.02 26.11 29.63
N ASP A 5 -16.34 25.68 28.55
CA ASP A 5 -17.06 25.25 27.35
C ASP A 5 -16.49 23.96 26.73
N LEU A 6 -16.01 23.07 27.55
CA LEU A 6 -15.90 21.65 27.20
C LEU A 6 -17.22 20.97 27.59
N ALA A 7 -18.25 21.19 26.79
CA ALA A 7 -19.48 20.44 26.90
C ALA A 7 -19.20 18.94 26.72
N ASP A 8 -19.72 18.15 27.64
CA ASP A 8 -19.61 16.70 27.74
C ASP A 8 -19.86 16.01 26.39
N PRO A 9 -18.96 15.12 25.92
CA PRO A 9 -19.16 14.37 24.68
C PRO A 9 -20.46 13.56 24.62
N ALA A 10 -21.04 13.22 25.77
CA ALA A 10 -22.29 12.49 25.87
C ALA A 10 -23.53 13.29 25.43
N ASP A 11 -23.53 14.60 25.55
CA ASP A 11 -24.68 15.45 25.16
C ASP A 11 -24.71 15.79 23.65
N ARG A 12 -23.62 15.57 22.92
CA ARG A 12 -23.51 15.87 21.50
C ARG A 12 -24.01 14.74 20.58
N SER A 13 -24.09 13.49 21.06
CA SER A 13 -24.46 12.32 20.25
C SER A 13 -25.94 12.31 19.79
N GLY A 14 -26.80 13.13 20.41
CA GLY A 14 -28.21 13.23 20.08
C GLY A 14 -28.59 14.25 19.00
N LYS A 15 -27.74 15.26 18.74
CA LYS A 15 -28.09 16.44 17.95
C LYS A 15 -28.08 16.24 16.43
N TYR A 16 -27.38 15.22 15.89
CA TYR A 16 -27.15 15.03 14.45
C TYR A 16 -27.67 13.71 13.88
N LYS A 17 -28.71 13.11 14.46
CA LYS A 17 -29.27 11.82 13.99
C LYS A 17 -30.61 11.96 13.22
N GLY A 18 -30.97 13.15 12.76
CA GLY A 18 -32.17 13.39 12.00
C GLY A 18 -32.14 12.81 10.58
N ARG A 19 -33.34 12.60 9.99
CA ARG A 19 -33.45 12.19 8.57
C ARG A 19 -32.83 13.23 7.63
N HIS A 20 -32.94 14.51 7.99
CA HIS A 20 -32.38 15.64 7.26
C HIS A 20 -30.84 15.59 7.24
N ASP A 21 -30.21 15.32 8.37
CA ASP A 21 -28.73 15.27 8.46
C ASP A 21 -28.14 14.12 7.64
N ARG A 22 -28.81 12.96 7.60
CA ARG A 22 -28.44 11.83 6.72
C ARG A 22 -28.49 12.23 5.25
N LEU A 23 -29.54 12.95 4.85
CA LEU A 23 -29.70 13.41 3.48
C LEU A 23 -28.59 14.39 3.09
N VAL A 24 -28.27 15.34 3.97
CA VAL A 24 -27.21 16.33 3.76
C VAL A 24 -25.85 15.63 3.57
N VAL A 25 -25.45 14.74 4.49
CA VAL A 25 -24.20 13.97 4.37
C VAL A 25 -24.19 13.11 3.10
N GLY A 26 -25.33 12.49 2.77
CA GLY A 26 -25.49 11.71 1.54
C GLY A 26 -25.27 12.55 0.28
N ILE A 27 -25.84 13.75 0.20
CA ILE A 27 -25.69 14.67 -0.93
C ILE A 27 -24.22 15.11 -1.06
N PHE A 28 -23.59 15.57 0.03
CA PHE A 28 -22.21 16.02 -0.01
C PHE A 28 -21.25 14.87 -0.37
N THR A 29 -21.47 13.66 0.15
CA THR A 29 -20.71 12.48 -0.23
C THR A 29 -20.87 12.15 -1.72
N ALA A 30 -22.12 12.19 -2.23
CA ALA A 30 -22.39 11.94 -3.65
C ALA A 30 -21.76 13.01 -4.56
N MET A 31 -21.81 14.28 -4.17
CA MET A 31 -21.14 15.36 -4.92
C MET A 31 -19.62 15.18 -4.95
N THR A 32 -19.00 14.86 -3.80
CA THR A 32 -17.56 14.67 -3.68
C THR A 32 -17.10 13.44 -4.49
N LEU A 33 -17.84 12.35 -4.43
CA LEU A 33 -17.59 11.15 -5.27
C LEU A 33 -17.87 11.44 -6.75
N GLY A 34 -18.90 12.22 -7.06
CA GLY A 34 -19.22 12.64 -8.43
C GLY A 34 -18.06 13.42 -9.08
N LEU A 35 -17.44 14.33 -8.33
CA LEU A 35 -16.24 15.04 -8.80
C LEU A 35 -15.07 14.07 -9.03
N LEU A 36 -14.83 13.12 -8.12
CA LEU A 36 -13.80 12.10 -8.30
C LEU A 36 -14.07 11.26 -9.55
N VAL A 37 -15.32 10.82 -9.76
CA VAL A 37 -15.72 10.04 -10.94
C VAL A 37 -15.53 10.87 -12.21
N PHE A 38 -15.93 12.12 -12.20
CA PHE A 38 -15.79 13.00 -13.35
C PHE A 38 -14.33 13.19 -13.77
N PHE A 39 -13.45 13.52 -12.84
CA PHE A 39 -12.05 13.78 -13.17
C PHE A 39 -11.23 12.52 -13.44
N LYS A 40 -11.52 11.41 -12.75
CA LYS A 40 -10.66 10.21 -12.80
C LYS A 40 -11.20 9.13 -13.73
N TYR A 41 -12.52 8.99 -13.91
CA TYR A 41 -13.09 7.81 -14.55
C TYR A 41 -13.85 8.09 -15.85
N MET A 42 -14.09 9.35 -16.25
CA MET A 42 -14.88 9.64 -17.44
C MET A 42 -14.29 9.04 -18.70
N ASP A 43 -12.99 9.21 -18.93
CA ASP A 43 -12.33 8.68 -20.13
C ASP A 43 -12.27 7.14 -20.11
N PHE A 44 -12.05 6.53 -18.95
CA PHE A 44 -12.11 5.07 -18.77
C PHE A 44 -13.51 4.51 -19.06
N LEU A 45 -14.55 5.18 -18.59
CA LEU A 45 -15.92 4.79 -18.86
C LEU A 45 -16.27 4.95 -20.35
N ALA A 46 -15.89 6.08 -20.96
CA ALA A 46 -16.10 6.33 -22.38
C ALA A 46 -15.37 5.27 -23.25
N ASP A 47 -14.09 4.98 -22.96
CA ASP A 47 -13.33 3.93 -23.65
C ASP A 47 -13.97 2.55 -23.48
N SER A 48 -14.40 2.21 -22.27
CA SER A 48 -15.07 0.93 -21.97
C SER A 48 -16.38 0.78 -22.73
N VAL A 49 -17.21 1.84 -22.77
CA VAL A 49 -18.48 1.87 -23.53
C VAL A 49 -18.20 1.74 -25.02
N ASN A 50 -17.23 2.47 -25.55
CA ASN A 50 -16.86 2.43 -26.96
C ASN A 50 -16.41 1.01 -27.37
N ARG A 51 -15.60 0.35 -26.56
CA ARG A 51 -15.13 -1.02 -26.82
C ARG A 51 -16.23 -2.06 -26.76
N ILE A 52 -17.18 -1.93 -25.81
CA ILE A 52 -18.26 -2.93 -25.62
C ILE A 52 -19.39 -2.73 -26.63
N LEU A 53 -19.77 -1.48 -26.90
CA LEU A 53 -20.96 -1.17 -27.72
C LEU A 53 -20.61 -0.71 -29.14
N GLY A 54 -19.32 -0.58 -29.47
CA GLY A 54 -18.89 -0.06 -30.79
C GLY A 54 -19.27 1.41 -31.02
N THR A 55 -19.45 2.19 -29.94
CA THR A 55 -19.82 3.61 -30.01
C THR A 55 -18.57 4.51 -30.13
N HIS A 56 -18.77 5.81 -30.40
CA HIS A 56 -17.70 6.80 -30.49
C HIS A 56 -17.96 7.96 -29.51
N VAL A 57 -18.18 7.64 -28.23
CA VAL A 57 -18.28 8.65 -27.18
C VAL A 57 -16.95 9.39 -27.07
N PRO A 58 -16.91 10.73 -27.19
CA PRO A 58 -15.68 11.50 -27.14
C PRO A 58 -15.04 11.42 -25.74
N MET A 59 -13.71 11.31 -25.69
CA MET A 59 -12.94 11.44 -24.45
C MET A 59 -12.81 12.91 -24.07
N VAL A 60 -12.93 13.20 -22.78
CA VAL A 60 -12.91 14.58 -22.27
C VAL A 60 -11.48 15.09 -22.04
N GLN A 61 -10.53 14.19 -21.80
CA GLN A 61 -9.08 14.45 -21.59
C GLN A 61 -8.80 15.57 -20.57
N ILE A 62 -9.51 15.53 -19.45
CA ILE A 62 -9.34 16.50 -18.35
C ILE A 62 -8.13 16.10 -17.50
N ALA A 63 -7.26 17.07 -17.21
CA ALA A 63 -6.14 16.86 -16.31
C ALA A 63 -6.65 16.51 -14.89
N LEU A 64 -6.12 15.42 -14.33
CA LEU A 64 -6.48 14.96 -13.00
C LEU A 64 -5.95 15.96 -11.95
N PRO A 65 -6.81 16.56 -11.09
CA PRO A 65 -6.34 17.42 -10.02
C PRO A 65 -5.46 16.62 -9.05
N VAL A 66 -4.30 17.19 -8.72
CA VAL A 66 -3.32 16.55 -7.85
C VAL A 66 -3.93 16.22 -6.47
N GLY A 67 -3.84 14.95 -6.07
CA GLY A 67 -4.32 14.48 -4.77
C GLY A 67 -5.83 14.28 -4.66
N ILE A 68 -6.63 14.39 -5.74
CA ILE A 68 -8.10 14.28 -5.68
C ILE A 68 -8.56 13.00 -4.99
N SER A 69 -7.91 11.87 -5.22
CA SER A 69 -8.25 10.61 -4.56
C SER A 69 -8.06 10.66 -3.04
N PHE A 70 -7.05 11.38 -2.54
CA PHE A 70 -6.74 11.50 -1.12
C PHE A 70 -7.66 12.51 -0.42
N TYR A 71 -7.75 13.74 -0.93
CA TYR A 71 -8.59 14.74 -0.28
C TYR A 71 -10.08 14.40 -0.37
N THR A 72 -10.53 13.66 -1.39
CA THR A 72 -11.89 13.09 -1.43
C THR A 72 -12.14 12.23 -0.20
N PHE A 73 -11.22 11.34 0.15
CA PHE A 73 -11.36 10.48 1.33
C PHE A 73 -11.28 11.25 2.64
N GLN A 74 -10.43 12.27 2.71
CA GLN A 74 -10.36 13.17 3.88
C GLN A 74 -11.66 13.92 4.10
N ILE A 75 -12.22 14.52 3.05
CA ILE A 75 -13.47 15.27 3.09
C ILE A 75 -14.66 14.37 3.47
N ILE A 76 -14.77 13.18 2.85
CA ILE A 76 -15.85 12.23 3.18
C ILE A 76 -15.72 11.76 4.64
N SER A 77 -14.52 11.42 5.11
CA SER A 77 -14.33 11.02 6.50
C SER A 77 -14.73 12.13 7.47
N TYR A 78 -14.39 13.39 7.17
CA TYR A 78 -14.78 14.53 7.97
C TYR A 78 -16.31 14.67 8.07
N TYR A 79 -17.05 14.64 6.95
CA TYR A 79 -18.52 14.74 6.96
C TYR A 79 -19.17 13.62 7.78
N VAL A 80 -18.67 12.39 7.61
CA VAL A 80 -19.17 11.23 8.31
C VAL A 80 -18.85 11.29 9.80
N ASP A 81 -17.66 11.73 10.18
CA ASP A 81 -17.22 11.83 11.59
C ASP A 81 -18.00 12.94 12.33
N VAL A 82 -18.25 14.08 11.66
CA VAL A 82 -19.15 15.14 12.20
C VAL A 82 -20.57 14.61 12.39
N TYR A 83 -21.12 13.90 11.39
CA TYR A 83 -22.45 13.29 11.48
C TYR A 83 -22.55 12.25 12.61
N ARG A 84 -21.49 11.47 12.84
CA ARG A 84 -21.41 10.50 13.94
C ARG A 84 -21.26 11.15 15.31
N GLY A 85 -20.91 12.43 15.35
CA GLY A 85 -20.58 13.17 16.58
C GLY A 85 -19.18 12.83 17.11
N GLU A 86 -18.32 12.17 16.31
CA GLU A 86 -16.94 11.84 16.68
C GLU A 86 -16.05 13.07 16.64
N VAL A 87 -16.41 14.08 15.84
CA VAL A 87 -15.69 15.34 15.66
C VAL A 87 -16.68 16.50 15.69
N ALA A 88 -16.31 17.60 16.33
CA ALA A 88 -17.07 18.85 16.24
C ALA A 88 -16.86 19.48 14.85
N ALA A 89 -17.94 20.06 14.28
CA ALA A 89 -17.81 20.78 13.01
C ALA A 89 -16.83 21.95 13.15
N GLU A 90 -15.88 22.04 12.22
CA GLU A 90 -14.95 23.16 12.17
C GLU A 90 -15.63 24.38 11.53
N HIS A 91 -15.66 25.49 12.25
CA HIS A 91 -16.26 26.74 11.81
C HIS A 91 -15.27 27.67 11.11
N ASN A 92 -13.98 27.42 11.30
CA ASN A 92 -12.94 28.18 10.64
C ASN A 92 -12.59 27.54 9.30
N PHE A 93 -12.98 28.20 8.22
CA PHE A 93 -12.70 27.73 6.86
C PHE A 93 -11.18 27.58 6.59
N VAL A 94 -10.34 28.45 7.18
CA VAL A 94 -8.88 28.41 7.00
C VAL A 94 -8.30 27.15 7.61
N ASP A 95 -8.75 26.74 8.81
CA ASP A 95 -8.29 25.53 9.49
C ASP A 95 -8.72 24.28 8.71
N PHE A 96 -9.96 24.26 8.21
CA PHE A 96 -10.44 23.18 7.38
C PHE A 96 -9.69 23.09 6.03
N ALA A 97 -9.49 24.23 5.37
CA ALA A 97 -8.73 24.29 4.11
C ALA A 97 -7.27 23.85 4.33
N ALA A 98 -6.64 24.31 5.41
CA ALA A 98 -5.28 23.89 5.80
C ALA A 98 -5.20 22.36 6.00
N TYR A 99 -6.19 21.75 6.65
CA TYR A 99 -6.27 20.29 6.80
C TYR A 99 -6.33 19.56 5.46
N VAL A 100 -7.22 20.00 4.56
CA VAL A 100 -7.44 19.34 3.26
C VAL A 100 -6.25 19.50 2.32
N THR A 101 -5.62 20.69 2.33
CA THR A 101 -4.53 21.04 1.40
C THR A 101 -3.13 20.85 1.96
N MET A 102 -2.99 20.26 3.14
CA MET A 102 -1.70 20.06 3.81
C MET A 102 -0.75 19.24 2.95
N PHE A 103 0.28 19.89 2.41
CA PHE A 103 1.13 19.36 1.34
C PHE A 103 1.87 18.04 1.68
N PRO A 104 2.30 17.74 2.92
CA PRO A 104 3.02 16.50 3.16
C PRO A 104 2.17 15.24 2.92
N GLN A 105 0.86 15.33 3.14
CA GLN A 105 -0.05 14.19 3.01
C GLN A 105 -0.86 14.19 1.72
N LEU A 106 -0.98 15.37 1.03
CA LEU A 106 -1.96 15.62 -0.02
C LEU A 106 -1.86 14.64 -1.21
N ILE A 107 -0.67 14.23 -1.59
CA ILE A 107 -0.44 13.55 -2.86
C ILE A 107 -0.47 12.02 -2.73
N ALA A 108 0.31 11.46 -1.80
CA ALA A 108 0.43 10.02 -1.56
C ALA A 108 0.83 9.71 -0.10
N GLY A 109 0.56 10.65 0.82
CA GLY A 109 0.82 10.47 2.25
C GLY A 109 -0.15 9.50 2.92
N PRO A 110 0.01 9.27 4.23
CA PRO A 110 -1.02 8.62 5.02
C PRO A 110 -2.36 9.35 4.88
N ILE A 111 -3.48 8.63 4.78
CA ILE A 111 -4.81 9.25 4.82
C ILE A 111 -5.06 9.69 6.26
N VAL A 112 -4.80 10.96 6.52
CA VAL A 112 -4.95 11.58 7.84
C VAL A 112 -6.40 11.99 8.04
N ARG A 113 -7.01 11.59 9.15
CA ARG A 113 -8.38 12.01 9.51
C ARG A 113 -8.34 13.32 10.28
N PHE A 114 -9.40 14.12 10.16
CA PHE A 114 -9.50 15.40 10.86
C PHE A 114 -9.35 15.23 12.38
N GLN A 115 -9.98 14.18 12.93
CA GLN A 115 -9.87 13.84 14.35
C GLN A 115 -8.43 13.73 14.87
N SER A 116 -7.51 13.20 14.05
CA SER A 116 -6.12 12.98 14.47
C SER A 116 -5.28 14.25 14.50
N VAL A 117 -5.70 15.33 13.80
CA VAL A 117 -4.92 16.58 13.68
C VAL A 117 -5.66 17.81 14.19
N GLN A 118 -6.93 17.68 14.58
CA GLN A 118 -7.78 18.79 15.02
C GLN A 118 -7.15 19.64 16.15
N ALA A 119 -6.60 18.97 17.15
CA ALA A 119 -5.94 19.65 18.27
C ALA A 119 -4.65 20.36 17.81
N GLU A 120 -3.86 19.72 16.96
CA GLU A 120 -2.59 20.22 16.44
C GLU A 120 -2.78 21.36 15.43
N LEU A 121 -3.93 21.46 14.75
CA LEU A 121 -4.26 22.61 13.90
C LEU A 121 -4.36 23.90 14.71
N LYS A 122 -4.83 23.84 15.95
CA LYS A 122 -5.04 25.00 16.83
C LYS A 122 -3.82 25.26 17.74
N HIS A 123 -3.22 24.20 18.27
CA HIS A 123 -2.10 24.27 19.22
C HIS A 123 -1.02 23.26 18.85
N ARG A 124 0.05 23.73 18.21
CA ARG A 124 1.20 22.92 17.81
C ARG A 124 2.38 23.15 18.73
N GLU A 125 3.00 22.07 19.16
CA GLU A 125 4.27 22.12 19.87
C GLU A 125 5.41 21.69 18.93
N ILE A 126 6.26 22.63 18.57
CA ILE A 126 7.46 22.39 17.78
C ILE A 126 8.65 22.43 18.74
N THR A 127 9.35 21.30 18.88
CA THR A 127 10.56 21.18 19.69
C THR A 127 11.73 20.73 18.82
N TRP A 128 12.95 21.08 19.23
CA TRP A 128 14.17 20.63 18.53
C TRP A 128 14.28 19.11 18.45
N GLU A 129 13.78 18.38 19.45
CA GLU A 129 13.75 16.94 19.47
C GLU A 129 12.82 16.39 18.39
N LYS A 130 11.56 16.87 18.33
CA LYS A 130 10.59 16.50 17.29
C LYS A 130 11.11 16.83 15.90
N THR A 131 11.75 17.99 15.74
CA THR A 131 12.36 18.42 14.47
C THR A 131 13.49 17.49 14.05
N GLY A 132 14.39 17.11 14.97
CA GLY A 132 15.49 16.17 14.69
C GLY A 132 15.00 14.77 14.33
N GLU A 133 13.98 14.25 15.04
CA GLU A 133 13.38 12.97 14.71
C GLU A 133 12.63 13.02 13.36
N GLY A 134 11.92 14.11 13.08
CA GLY A 134 11.24 14.34 11.81
C GLY A 134 12.21 14.41 10.64
N ALA A 135 13.33 15.13 10.80
CA ALA A 135 14.37 15.20 9.79
C ALA A 135 15.02 13.85 9.53
N ALA A 136 15.33 13.07 10.57
CA ALA A 136 15.86 11.70 10.42
C ALA A 136 14.87 10.80 9.68
N ARG A 137 13.57 10.91 9.99
CA ARG A 137 12.51 10.14 9.31
C ARG A 137 12.37 10.54 7.84
N PHE A 138 12.41 11.84 7.56
CA PHE A 138 12.36 12.37 6.19
C PHE A 138 13.53 11.84 5.35
N VAL A 139 14.75 11.93 5.86
CA VAL A 139 15.95 11.44 5.16
C VAL A 139 15.90 9.94 4.95
N CYS A 140 15.40 9.18 5.92
CA CYS A 140 15.18 7.74 5.75
C CYS A 140 14.21 7.46 4.58
N GLY A 141 13.10 8.19 4.50
CA GLY A 141 12.14 8.11 3.40
C GLY A 141 12.76 8.49 2.05
N LEU A 142 13.54 9.56 2.02
CA LEU A 142 14.25 10.02 0.83
C LEU A 142 15.27 8.98 0.34
N CYS A 143 16.05 8.39 1.23
CA CYS A 143 16.97 7.31 0.88
C CYS A 143 16.23 6.07 0.35
N LYS A 144 15.10 5.70 0.94
CA LYS A 144 14.25 4.62 0.42
C LYS A 144 13.81 4.88 -1.03
N LYS A 145 13.37 6.11 -1.31
CA LYS A 145 12.92 6.52 -2.65
C LYS A 145 14.07 6.55 -3.63
N VAL A 146 15.10 7.35 -3.33
CA VAL A 146 16.15 7.66 -4.32
C VAL A 146 17.14 6.53 -4.48
N LEU A 147 17.64 5.94 -3.37
CA LEU A 147 18.71 4.95 -3.44
C LEU A 147 18.19 3.54 -3.74
N ILE A 148 16.97 3.21 -3.31
CA ILE A 148 16.46 1.84 -3.45
C ILE A 148 15.36 1.78 -4.52
N ALA A 149 14.28 2.54 -4.39
CA ALA A 149 13.15 2.42 -5.30
C ALA A 149 13.49 2.83 -6.74
N ASP A 150 14.20 3.96 -6.94
CA ASP A 150 14.55 4.43 -8.28
C ASP A 150 15.59 3.53 -8.94
N SER A 151 16.54 2.98 -8.16
CA SER A 151 17.50 1.99 -8.68
C SER A 151 16.81 0.67 -9.06
N LEU A 152 15.81 0.21 -8.28
CA LEU A 152 14.98 -0.94 -8.64
C LEU A 152 14.11 -0.65 -9.86
N ALA A 153 13.63 0.60 -10.04
CA ALA A 153 12.90 1.02 -11.22
C ALA A 153 13.74 0.85 -12.50
N SER A 154 15.04 1.14 -12.42
CA SER A 154 15.96 0.96 -13.54
C SER A 154 16.10 -0.53 -13.91
N LEU A 155 16.21 -1.43 -12.94
CA LEU A 155 16.22 -2.88 -13.19
C LEU A 155 14.89 -3.36 -13.79
N VAL A 156 13.76 -2.92 -13.24
CA VAL A 156 12.42 -3.25 -13.77
C VAL A 156 12.30 -2.81 -15.22
N SER A 157 12.70 -1.58 -15.54
CA SER A 157 12.65 -1.05 -16.90
C SER A 157 13.59 -1.82 -17.84
N ALA A 158 14.80 -2.16 -17.41
CA ALA A 158 15.74 -2.95 -18.22
C ALA A 158 15.17 -4.34 -18.57
N LEU A 159 14.64 -5.06 -17.59
CA LEU A 159 14.03 -6.38 -17.81
C LEU A 159 12.76 -6.29 -18.68
N GLN A 160 11.94 -5.23 -18.52
CA GLN A 160 10.76 -5.00 -19.38
C GLN A 160 11.18 -4.76 -20.83
N ASN A 161 12.15 -3.88 -21.06
CA ASN A 161 12.64 -3.57 -22.41
C ASN A 161 13.17 -4.81 -23.13
N ILE A 162 13.90 -5.71 -22.43
CA ILE A 162 14.36 -6.98 -22.99
C ILE A 162 13.16 -7.85 -23.40
N SER A 163 12.14 -7.95 -22.52
CA SER A 163 10.94 -8.76 -22.78
C SER A 163 10.12 -8.23 -23.96
N GLU A 164 9.93 -6.90 -24.04
CA GLU A 164 9.18 -6.26 -25.12
C GLU A 164 9.90 -6.33 -26.46
N THR A 165 11.22 -6.13 -26.48
CA THR A 165 12.02 -6.24 -27.70
C THR A 165 11.93 -7.63 -28.28
N ALA A 166 12.01 -8.65 -27.43
CA ALA A 166 11.82 -10.04 -27.84
C ALA A 166 10.44 -10.29 -28.46
N ALA A 167 9.37 -9.77 -27.81
CA ALA A 167 8.00 -9.92 -28.30
C ALA A 167 7.78 -9.22 -29.66
N LYS A 168 8.40 -8.06 -29.90
CA LYS A 168 8.36 -7.33 -31.17
C LYS A 168 9.11 -8.07 -32.27
N THR A 169 10.28 -8.64 -31.97
CA THR A 169 11.06 -9.45 -32.92
C THR A 169 10.30 -10.70 -33.35
N GLU A 170 9.60 -11.35 -32.45
CA GLU A 170 8.74 -12.50 -32.74
C GLU A 170 7.54 -12.16 -33.64
N ALA A 171 6.94 -10.99 -33.46
CA ALA A 171 5.82 -10.55 -34.30
C ALA A 171 6.22 -10.35 -35.79
N VAL A 172 7.49 -10.11 -36.05
CA VAL A 172 8.05 -9.97 -37.41
C VAL A 172 8.35 -11.32 -38.08
N VAL A 173 8.61 -12.38 -37.26
CA VAL A 173 8.86 -13.74 -37.77
C VAL A 173 7.52 -14.48 -37.86
N THR A 174 7.00 -14.57 -39.08
CA THR A 174 5.66 -15.10 -39.45
C THR A 174 5.42 -16.59 -39.18
N THR A 175 6.26 -17.27 -38.43
CA THR A 175 6.20 -18.73 -38.23
C THR A 175 5.53 -19.19 -36.94
N GLY A 176 5.02 -18.29 -36.07
CA GLY A 176 4.23 -18.67 -34.89
C GLY A 176 4.97 -19.47 -33.80
N ILE A 177 6.24 -19.76 -33.99
CA ILE A 177 7.11 -20.44 -33.03
C ILE A 177 7.95 -19.36 -32.36
N ARG A 178 7.76 -19.14 -31.07
CA ARG A 178 8.62 -18.28 -30.28
C ARG A 178 10.06 -18.79 -30.37
N ALA A 179 10.97 -17.95 -30.82
CA ALA A 179 12.38 -18.34 -30.89
C ALA A 179 12.85 -18.78 -29.49
N GLU A 180 13.38 -19.99 -29.38
CA GLU A 180 14.02 -20.44 -28.14
C GLU A 180 15.11 -19.44 -27.78
N GLY A 181 14.97 -18.80 -26.60
CA GLY A 181 15.91 -17.77 -26.12
C GLY A 181 15.39 -16.34 -26.19
N ALA A 182 14.19 -16.10 -26.69
CA ALA A 182 13.60 -14.77 -26.67
C ALA A 182 13.03 -14.40 -25.28
N GLY A 183 13.16 -13.11 -24.89
CA GLY A 183 12.64 -12.58 -23.62
C GLY A 183 13.64 -12.64 -22.48
N ILE A 184 13.14 -12.72 -21.24
CA ILE A 184 13.97 -12.69 -20.02
C ILE A 184 14.11 -14.06 -19.36
N GLY A 185 13.37 -15.08 -19.82
CA GLY A 185 13.31 -16.40 -19.22
C GLY A 185 12.54 -16.43 -17.89
N THR A 186 12.24 -17.64 -17.41
CA THR A 186 11.39 -17.86 -16.22
C THR A 186 11.94 -17.15 -14.98
N LEU A 187 13.21 -17.31 -14.66
CA LEU A 187 13.84 -16.63 -13.52
C LEU A 187 13.87 -15.11 -13.69
N GLY A 188 14.00 -14.63 -14.93
CA GLY A 188 13.89 -13.21 -15.24
C GLY A 188 12.51 -12.65 -14.89
N TYR A 189 11.41 -13.36 -15.20
CA TYR A 189 10.06 -12.97 -14.81
C TYR A 189 9.87 -12.97 -13.29
N TRP A 190 10.43 -13.94 -12.55
CA TRP A 190 10.36 -13.95 -11.09
C TRP A 190 11.14 -12.76 -10.49
N VAL A 191 12.32 -12.45 -11.01
CA VAL A 191 13.10 -11.29 -10.53
C VAL A 191 12.43 -9.98 -10.91
N LEU A 192 11.84 -9.86 -12.10
CA LEU A 192 11.06 -8.70 -12.50
C LEU A 192 9.88 -8.44 -11.55
N ALA A 193 9.12 -9.49 -11.21
CA ALA A 193 8.01 -9.38 -10.27
C ALA A 193 8.48 -9.02 -8.86
N LEU A 194 9.57 -9.61 -8.37
CA LEU A 194 10.17 -9.29 -7.08
C LEU A 194 10.71 -7.87 -7.04
N ALA A 195 11.44 -7.45 -8.06
CA ALA A 195 12.00 -6.11 -8.17
C ALA A 195 10.89 -5.05 -8.17
N PHE A 196 9.81 -5.27 -8.92
CA PHE A 196 8.66 -4.37 -8.91
C PHE A 196 7.92 -4.33 -7.55
N MET A 197 7.74 -5.47 -6.91
CA MET A 197 7.15 -5.55 -5.57
C MET A 197 7.96 -4.74 -4.55
N LEU A 198 9.29 -4.86 -4.57
CA LEU A 198 10.19 -4.10 -3.71
C LEU A 198 10.23 -2.62 -4.10
N GLN A 199 10.29 -2.30 -5.39
CA GLN A 199 10.22 -0.92 -5.89
C GLN A 199 8.98 -0.21 -5.37
N LEU A 200 7.79 -0.79 -5.54
CA LEU A 200 6.53 -0.21 -5.07
C LEU A 200 6.51 -0.01 -3.56
N TYR A 201 7.04 -0.98 -2.80
CA TYR A 201 7.15 -0.85 -1.35
C TYR A 201 8.06 0.30 -0.92
N TYR A 202 9.26 0.39 -1.48
CA TYR A 202 10.21 1.44 -1.10
C TYR A 202 9.79 2.81 -1.60
N ASP A 203 9.20 2.90 -2.78
CA ASP A 203 8.65 4.14 -3.33
C ASP A 203 7.55 4.68 -2.41
N PHE A 204 6.56 3.87 -2.09
CA PHE A 204 5.39 4.30 -1.32
C PHE A 204 5.69 4.42 0.19
N SER A 205 6.43 3.49 0.79
CA SER A 205 6.84 3.64 2.19
C SER A 205 7.83 4.78 2.37
N GLY A 206 8.67 5.05 1.38
CA GLY A 206 9.58 6.19 1.37
C GLY A 206 8.82 7.52 1.39
N TYR A 207 7.81 7.67 0.52
CA TYR A 207 6.94 8.84 0.53
C TYR A 207 6.21 9.00 1.88
N SER A 208 5.64 7.89 2.41
CA SER A 208 4.96 7.93 3.71
C SER A 208 5.90 8.36 4.83
N ASP A 209 7.16 7.88 4.84
CA ASP A 209 8.15 8.29 5.83
C ASP A 209 8.54 9.78 5.69
N MET A 210 8.67 10.27 4.44
CA MET A 210 8.91 11.71 4.21
C MET A 210 7.72 12.55 4.68
N ALA A 211 6.49 12.14 4.39
CA ALA A 211 5.29 12.85 4.83
C ALA A 211 5.16 12.89 6.35
N ILE A 212 5.38 11.75 7.03
CA ILE A 212 5.37 11.67 8.50
C ILE A 212 6.49 12.52 9.10
N GLY A 213 7.69 12.48 8.49
CA GLY A 213 8.83 13.28 8.92
C GLY A 213 8.56 14.79 8.82
N LEU A 214 8.03 15.25 7.69
CA LEU A 214 7.64 16.65 7.49
C LEU A 214 6.51 17.05 8.43
N GLY A 215 5.48 16.20 8.59
CA GLY A 215 4.43 16.43 9.57
C GLY A 215 5.01 16.66 10.96
N LYS A 216 5.96 15.83 11.40
CA LYS A 216 6.59 15.94 12.72
C LYS A 216 7.41 17.22 12.88
N ILE A 217 8.13 17.66 11.83
CA ILE A 217 8.86 18.95 11.81
C ILE A 217 7.88 20.12 11.98
N LEU A 218 6.70 20.01 11.36
CA LEU A 218 5.64 21.02 11.44
C LEU A 218 4.78 20.93 12.71
N GLY A 219 5.08 19.99 13.61
CA GLY A 219 4.35 19.78 14.87
C GLY A 219 3.10 18.92 14.74
N PHE A 220 2.92 18.17 13.63
CA PHE A 220 1.82 17.24 13.41
C PHE A 220 2.24 15.78 13.63
N THR A 221 1.33 14.96 14.13
CA THR A 221 1.54 13.53 14.36
C THR A 221 0.70 12.72 13.35
N PHE A 222 1.31 12.37 12.22
CA PHE A 222 0.64 11.55 11.20
C PHE A 222 0.69 10.07 11.53
N PRO A 223 -0.35 9.29 11.17
CA PRO A 223 -0.40 7.87 11.43
C PRO A 223 0.58 7.10 10.55
N GLU A 224 1.08 5.95 11.08
CA GLU A 224 1.91 5.01 10.33
C GLU A 224 1.10 4.37 9.18
N ASN A 225 1.76 4.19 8.03
CA ASN A 225 1.13 3.61 6.84
C ASN A 225 1.68 2.22 6.48
N PHE A 226 2.91 1.90 6.90
CA PHE A 226 3.57 0.61 6.64
C PHE A 226 4.25 0.06 7.89
N ARG A 227 4.15 -1.27 8.10
CA ARG A 227 4.80 -1.96 9.22
C ARG A 227 5.32 -3.33 8.80
N TYR A 228 6.39 -3.36 8.00
CA TYR A 228 7.04 -4.60 7.51
C TYR A 228 6.02 -5.61 6.94
N PRO A 229 5.33 -5.28 5.84
CA PRO A 229 4.21 -6.09 5.37
C PRO A 229 4.61 -7.49 4.89
N PHE A 230 5.83 -7.67 4.41
CA PHE A 230 6.28 -8.93 3.83
C PHE A 230 6.64 -10.02 4.84
N ILE A 231 6.60 -9.74 6.16
CA ILE A 231 6.75 -10.77 7.20
C ILE A 231 5.42 -11.39 7.63
N SER A 232 4.33 -11.04 6.96
CA SER A 232 2.97 -11.51 7.29
C SER A 232 2.80 -13.00 7.01
N LYS A 233 1.95 -13.65 7.80
CA LYS A 233 1.61 -15.07 7.69
C LYS A 233 0.21 -15.32 7.10
N SER A 234 -0.53 -14.25 6.81
CA SER A 234 -1.83 -14.29 6.15
C SER A 234 -2.03 -13.02 5.32
N ILE A 235 -2.89 -13.08 4.30
CA ILE A 235 -3.25 -11.90 3.50
C ILE A 235 -3.96 -10.86 4.38
N SER A 236 -4.77 -11.33 5.32
CA SER A 236 -5.39 -10.44 6.32
C SER A 236 -4.37 -9.71 7.20
N GLU A 237 -3.25 -10.34 7.56
CA GLU A 237 -2.15 -9.69 8.29
C GLU A 237 -1.38 -8.74 7.38
N PHE A 238 -1.10 -9.12 6.14
CA PHE A 238 -0.45 -8.25 5.15
C PHE A 238 -1.17 -6.90 5.04
N TRP A 239 -2.49 -6.88 4.89
CA TRP A 239 -3.28 -5.65 4.79
C TRP A 239 -3.37 -4.86 6.10
N ARG A 240 -3.11 -5.45 7.24
CA ARG A 240 -2.93 -4.72 8.51
C ARG A 240 -1.55 -4.05 8.64
N ARG A 241 -0.62 -4.34 7.71
CA ARG A 241 0.75 -3.84 7.69
C ARG A 241 1.09 -3.02 6.44
N TRP A 242 0.29 -3.17 5.39
CA TRP A 242 0.40 -2.46 4.11
C TRP A 242 -0.70 -1.43 3.99
N HIS A 243 -0.34 -0.17 3.67
CA HIS A 243 -1.26 0.95 3.45
C HIS A 243 -2.37 1.02 4.52
N MET A 244 -1.92 1.02 5.79
CA MET A 244 -2.77 0.84 6.97
C MET A 244 -3.88 1.89 7.05
N THR A 245 -3.58 3.12 6.63
CA THR A 245 -4.54 4.23 6.66
C THR A 245 -5.67 4.04 5.65
N LEU A 246 -5.39 3.53 4.45
CA LEU A 246 -6.41 3.17 3.46
C LEU A 246 -7.29 2.02 3.95
N GLY A 247 -6.66 0.94 4.45
CA GLY A 247 -7.38 -0.18 5.03
C GLY A 247 -8.29 0.23 6.20
N GLY A 248 -7.82 1.13 7.07
CA GLY A 248 -8.61 1.74 8.13
C GLY A 248 -9.79 2.55 7.60
N TRP A 249 -9.58 3.35 6.55
CA TRP A 249 -10.62 4.16 5.94
C TRP A 249 -11.73 3.28 5.33
N PHE A 250 -11.39 2.30 4.48
CA PHE A 250 -12.38 1.39 3.90
C PHE A 250 -13.13 0.57 4.95
N ARG A 251 -12.45 0.16 6.03
CA ARG A 251 -13.10 -0.53 7.15
C ARG A 251 -14.16 0.34 7.82
N ASP A 252 -13.83 1.59 8.17
CA ASP A 252 -14.65 2.41 9.05
C ASP A 252 -15.78 3.15 8.29
N TYR A 253 -15.54 3.51 7.01
CA TYR A 253 -16.49 4.28 6.22
C TYR A 253 -17.26 3.46 5.17
N LEU A 254 -16.82 2.24 4.86
CA LEU A 254 -17.53 1.37 3.90
C LEU A 254 -17.89 0.01 4.49
N TYR A 255 -16.91 -0.75 4.99
CA TYR A 255 -17.15 -2.13 5.41
C TYR A 255 -18.07 -2.25 6.63
N ILE A 256 -17.84 -1.46 7.69
CA ILE A 256 -18.68 -1.44 8.90
C ILE A 256 -20.10 -0.95 8.58
N PRO A 257 -20.31 0.15 7.84
CA PRO A 257 -21.66 0.59 7.43
C PRO A 257 -22.43 -0.44 6.60
N LEU A 258 -21.76 -1.27 5.78
CA LEU A 258 -22.38 -2.37 5.03
C LEU A 258 -22.81 -3.55 5.91
N GLY A 259 -22.53 -3.50 7.22
CA GLY A 259 -22.84 -4.53 8.22
C GLY A 259 -21.62 -5.33 8.71
N GLY A 260 -20.44 -5.10 8.14
CA GLY A 260 -19.18 -5.71 8.59
C GLY A 260 -19.24 -7.24 8.69
N ASN A 261 -18.88 -7.76 9.87
CA ASN A 261 -18.92 -9.21 10.19
C ASN A 261 -20.25 -9.68 10.77
N ARG A 262 -21.22 -8.79 11.01
CA ARG A 262 -22.47 -9.07 11.74
C ARG A 262 -23.64 -9.40 10.81
N VAL A 263 -23.34 -9.98 9.64
CA VAL A 263 -24.31 -10.33 8.60
C VAL A 263 -24.15 -11.77 8.18
N SER A 264 -25.11 -12.31 7.40
CA SER A 264 -25.01 -13.67 6.84
C SER A 264 -23.75 -13.82 5.97
N VAL A 265 -23.27 -15.06 5.81
CA VAL A 265 -22.04 -15.36 5.05
C VAL A 265 -22.12 -14.81 3.63
N LEU A 266 -23.27 -14.98 2.96
CA LEU A 266 -23.46 -14.49 1.58
C LEU A 266 -23.37 -12.96 1.52
N ARG A 267 -24.04 -12.26 2.42
CA ARG A 267 -23.97 -10.81 2.52
C ARG A 267 -22.58 -10.34 2.86
N TRP A 268 -21.87 -11.06 3.74
CA TRP A 268 -20.50 -10.76 4.07
C TRP A 268 -19.56 -10.91 2.85
N CYS A 269 -19.70 -12.00 2.06
CA CYS A 269 -18.95 -12.17 0.80
C CYS A 269 -19.22 -11.01 -0.16
N PHE A 270 -20.48 -10.61 -0.31
CA PHE A 270 -20.84 -9.45 -1.13
C PHE A 270 -20.19 -8.15 -0.61
N ASN A 271 -20.20 -7.90 0.70
CA ASN A 271 -19.54 -6.75 1.29
C ASN A 271 -18.04 -6.74 1.01
N MET A 272 -17.38 -7.89 1.13
CA MET A 272 -15.95 -8.05 0.79
C MET A 272 -15.69 -7.76 -0.68
N PHE A 273 -16.52 -8.31 -1.57
CA PHE A 273 -16.44 -8.05 -3.01
C PHE A 273 -16.55 -6.56 -3.33
N VAL A 274 -17.56 -5.86 -2.78
CA VAL A 274 -17.77 -4.43 -2.99
C VAL A 274 -16.58 -3.61 -2.46
N VAL A 275 -16.13 -3.88 -1.24
CA VAL A 275 -15.01 -3.15 -0.62
C VAL A 275 -13.74 -3.28 -1.44
N TRP A 276 -13.41 -4.50 -1.87
CA TRP A 276 -12.16 -4.77 -2.60
C TRP A 276 -12.22 -4.30 -4.05
N LEU A 277 -13.38 -4.42 -4.72
CA LEU A 277 -13.58 -3.83 -6.04
C LEU A 277 -13.39 -2.31 -6.02
N LEU A 278 -14.02 -1.62 -5.06
CA LEU A 278 -13.89 -0.18 -4.92
C LEU A 278 -12.48 0.24 -4.48
N SER A 279 -11.81 -0.57 -3.65
CA SER A 279 -10.40 -0.35 -3.31
C SER A 279 -9.49 -0.45 -4.55
N GLY A 280 -9.72 -1.45 -5.40
CA GLY A 280 -9.00 -1.57 -6.66
C GLY A 280 -9.24 -0.39 -7.59
N LEU A 281 -10.48 -0.06 -7.86
CA LEU A 281 -10.87 1.07 -8.70
C LEU A 281 -10.30 2.39 -8.16
N TRP A 282 -10.24 2.59 -6.85
CA TRP A 282 -9.66 3.79 -6.26
C TRP A 282 -8.19 4.00 -6.65
N HIS A 283 -7.41 2.93 -6.83
CA HIS A 283 -6.02 3.04 -7.26
C HIS A 283 -5.89 3.57 -8.69
N GLY A 284 -6.75 3.16 -9.61
CA GLY A 284 -6.64 3.60 -11.00
C GLY A 284 -7.89 3.31 -11.85
N ALA A 285 -8.04 4.08 -12.90
CA ALA A 285 -9.09 3.91 -13.89
C ALA A 285 -8.66 2.85 -14.93
N GLY A 286 -8.71 1.57 -14.56
CA GLY A 286 -8.29 0.46 -15.41
C GLY A 286 -8.84 -0.89 -14.94
N TRP A 287 -9.02 -1.80 -15.88
CA TRP A 287 -9.52 -3.15 -15.60
C TRP A 287 -8.55 -4.00 -14.78
N ASN A 288 -7.24 -3.77 -14.91
CA ASN A 288 -6.21 -4.37 -14.07
C ASN A 288 -6.41 -4.05 -12.57
N PHE A 289 -6.78 -2.82 -12.23
CA PHE A 289 -7.06 -2.42 -10.85
C PHE A 289 -8.34 -3.07 -10.31
N ALA A 290 -9.38 -3.16 -11.14
CA ALA A 290 -10.60 -3.89 -10.77
C ALA A 290 -10.29 -5.37 -10.52
N LEU A 291 -9.53 -6.03 -11.41
CA LEU A 291 -9.10 -7.42 -11.24
C LEU A 291 -8.21 -7.61 -10.01
N TRP A 292 -7.30 -6.67 -9.74
CA TRP A 292 -6.46 -6.67 -8.54
C TRP A 292 -7.29 -6.61 -7.25
N GLY A 293 -8.27 -5.72 -7.20
CA GLY A 293 -9.19 -5.65 -6.08
C GLY A 293 -9.97 -6.95 -5.87
N LEU A 294 -10.56 -7.49 -6.94
CA LEU A 294 -11.28 -8.77 -6.89
C LEU A 294 -10.39 -9.94 -6.45
N TYR A 295 -9.15 -9.98 -6.93
CA TYR A 295 -8.17 -10.97 -6.52
C TYR A 295 -8.01 -11.01 -5.00
N PHE A 296 -7.78 -9.86 -4.34
CA PHE A 296 -7.70 -9.81 -2.88
C PHE A 296 -9.02 -10.11 -2.19
N GLY A 297 -10.15 -9.68 -2.77
CA GLY A 297 -11.48 -10.04 -2.27
C GLY A 297 -11.69 -11.56 -2.19
N VAL A 298 -11.24 -12.29 -3.20
CA VAL A 298 -11.29 -13.77 -3.24
C VAL A 298 -10.39 -14.38 -2.16
N PHE A 299 -9.11 -14.00 -2.11
CA PHE A 299 -8.16 -14.59 -1.14
C PHE A 299 -8.54 -14.31 0.31
N LEU A 300 -8.96 -13.09 0.64
CA LEU A 300 -9.41 -12.75 1.98
C LEU A 300 -10.70 -13.47 2.38
N SER A 301 -11.60 -13.65 1.43
CA SER A 301 -12.81 -14.42 1.67
C SER A 301 -12.49 -15.90 1.89
N ALA A 302 -11.60 -16.46 1.09
CA ALA A 302 -11.12 -17.84 1.24
C ALA A 302 -10.40 -18.05 2.59
N GLU A 303 -9.46 -17.16 2.97
CA GLU A 303 -8.78 -17.24 4.27
C GLU A 303 -9.75 -17.26 5.45
N LYS A 304 -10.79 -16.43 5.42
CA LYS A 304 -11.76 -16.36 6.52
C LYS A 304 -12.64 -17.60 6.58
N LEU A 305 -13.11 -18.09 5.43
CA LEU A 305 -13.97 -19.28 5.36
C LEU A 305 -13.20 -20.56 5.74
N ILE A 306 -11.96 -20.70 5.24
CA ILE A 306 -11.07 -21.82 5.56
C ILE A 306 -10.60 -21.72 7.01
N GLY A 307 -10.16 -20.55 7.46
CA GLY A 307 -9.66 -20.30 8.80
C GLY A 307 -10.71 -20.61 9.89
N LYS A 308 -12.00 -20.37 9.63
CA LYS A 308 -13.10 -20.76 10.52
C LYS A 308 -13.19 -22.28 10.64
N LYS A 309 -13.19 -23.00 9.53
CA LYS A 309 -13.24 -24.48 9.49
C LYS A 309 -11.99 -25.09 10.14
N TRP A 310 -10.83 -24.48 9.94
CA TRP A 310 -9.56 -24.97 10.51
C TRP A 310 -9.50 -24.78 12.01
N LYS A 311 -9.94 -23.65 12.54
CA LYS A 311 -10.07 -23.44 13.99
C LYS A 311 -11.02 -24.42 14.63
N GLU A 312 -12.17 -24.67 14.00
CA GLU A 312 -13.15 -25.68 14.49
C GLU A 312 -12.56 -27.10 14.52
N ARG A 313 -11.72 -27.46 13.51
CA ARG A 313 -11.03 -28.78 13.49
C ARG A 313 -9.88 -28.84 14.49
N SER A 314 -9.08 -27.79 14.62
CA SER A 314 -7.96 -27.73 15.59
C SER A 314 -8.43 -27.82 17.04
N PHE A 315 -9.58 -27.21 17.38
CA PHE A 315 -10.21 -27.36 18.69
C PHE A 315 -10.60 -28.82 18.97
N LYS A 316 -11.21 -29.50 17.97
CA LYS A 316 -11.57 -30.93 18.12
C LYS A 316 -10.34 -31.84 18.26
N ILE A 317 -9.23 -31.53 17.59
CA ILE A 317 -7.99 -32.32 17.68
C ILE A 317 -7.28 -32.05 19.02
N ALA A 318 -7.29 -30.81 19.52
CA ALA A 318 -6.72 -30.46 20.81
C ALA A 318 -7.48 -31.13 21.99
N ASP A 319 -8.82 -31.21 21.91
CA ASP A 319 -9.62 -31.95 22.89
C ASP A 319 -9.33 -33.47 22.88
N ILE A 320 -9.01 -34.05 21.75
CA ILE A 320 -8.63 -35.46 21.59
C ILE A 320 -7.19 -35.70 22.09
N SER A 321 -6.27 -34.74 21.90
CA SER A 321 -4.87 -34.84 22.34
C SER A 321 -4.69 -34.57 23.83
N ALA A 322 -5.53 -33.74 24.44
CA ALA A 322 -5.52 -33.49 25.90
C ALA A 322 -5.86 -34.75 26.72
N ASN A 323 -6.50 -35.74 26.10
CA ASN A 323 -6.81 -37.03 26.73
C ASN A 323 -5.71 -38.11 26.52
N ASN A 324 -4.59 -37.81 25.83
CA ASN A 324 -3.52 -38.77 25.53
C ASN A 324 -2.13 -38.19 25.87
N ASP A 325 -1.90 -37.75 27.11
CA ASP A 325 -0.60 -37.27 27.57
C ASP A 325 0.41 -38.40 27.73
N GLY A 326 1.33 -38.51 26.75
CA GLY A 326 2.57 -39.26 26.78
C GLY A 326 3.74 -38.43 26.25
N ASN A 327 4.68 -38.19 27.08
CA ASN A 327 5.94 -37.44 27.15
C ASN A 327 6.86 -37.48 25.92
N GLY A 328 6.48 -37.00 24.72
CA GLY A 328 7.32 -36.94 23.52
C GLY A 328 7.15 -35.66 22.67
N GLY A 329 6.19 -34.79 23.00
CA GLY A 329 5.59 -33.84 22.09
C GLY A 329 6.38 -32.54 21.73
N ASN A 330 7.48 -32.17 22.40
CA ASN A 330 8.01 -30.81 22.28
C ASN A 330 8.87 -30.58 21.01
N ARG A 331 9.63 -31.53 20.51
CA ARG A 331 10.50 -31.35 19.33
C ARG A 331 9.74 -31.50 18.02
N GLU A 332 8.83 -32.49 17.90
CA GLU A 332 7.97 -32.65 16.71
C GLU A 332 7.04 -31.45 16.52
N ASN A 333 6.48 -30.92 17.60
CA ASN A 333 5.63 -29.73 17.56
C ASN A 333 6.41 -28.47 17.13
N MET A 334 7.69 -28.34 17.49
CA MET A 334 8.55 -27.22 17.07
C MET A 334 8.89 -27.29 15.59
N PHE A 335 9.23 -28.48 15.06
CA PHE A 335 9.52 -28.69 13.64
C PHE A 335 8.29 -28.42 12.75
N LEU A 336 7.15 -28.98 13.09
CA LEU A 336 5.87 -28.78 12.40
C LEU A 336 5.47 -27.29 12.41
N SER A 337 5.69 -26.58 13.52
CA SER A 337 5.44 -25.15 13.63
C SER A 337 6.37 -24.34 12.70
N CYS A 338 7.64 -24.73 12.60
CA CYS A 338 8.59 -24.08 11.68
C CYS A 338 8.19 -24.28 10.21
N VAL A 339 7.88 -25.51 9.82
CA VAL A 339 7.43 -25.85 8.46
C VAL A 339 6.14 -25.08 8.12
N ARG A 340 5.18 -25.05 9.03
CA ARG A 340 3.94 -24.29 8.87
C ARG A 340 4.22 -22.80 8.66
N ASN A 341 5.10 -22.21 9.46
CA ASN A 341 5.47 -20.81 9.33
C ASN A 341 6.09 -20.51 7.95
N ILE A 342 6.95 -21.39 7.43
CA ILE A 342 7.55 -21.25 6.10
C ILE A 342 6.49 -21.29 5.03
N ILE A 343 5.56 -22.24 5.10
CA ILE A 343 4.46 -22.38 4.12
C ILE A 343 3.54 -21.15 4.16
N GLU A 344 3.16 -20.67 5.36
CA GLU A 344 2.32 -19.49 5.52
C GLU A 344 2.98 -18.23 4.92
N HIS A 345 4.28 -18.01 5.18
CA HIS A 345 5.03 -16.91 4.57
C HIS A 345 5.16 -17.06 3.05
N GLY A 346 5.50 -18.25 2.56
CA GLY A 346 5.61 -18.53 1.14
C GLY A 346 4.28 -18.28 0.40
N TYR A 347 3.17 -18.72 0.99
CA TYR A 347 1.82 -18.44 0.48
C TYR A 347 1.56 -16.93 0.36
N VAL A 348 1.79 -16.16 1.44
CA VAL A 348 1.55 -14.72 1.42
C VAL A 348 2.42 -14.02 0.39
N LEU A 349 3.73 -14.33 0.37
CA LEU A 349 4.65 -13.72 -0.58
C LEU A 349 4.27 -14.03 -2.04
N LEU A 350 3.87 -15.27 -2.34
CA LEU A 350 3.43 -15.66 -3.67
C LEU A 350 2.16 -14.91 -4.09
N VAL A 351 1.14 -14.89 -3.22
CA VAL A 351 -0.12 -14.19 -3.50
C VAL A 351 0.12 -12.69 -3.71
N VAL A 352 0.92 -12.07 -2.86
CA VAL A 352 1.24 -10.64 -2.96
C VAL A 352 2.06 -10.34 -4.22
N LEU A 353 3.06 -11.17 -4.54
CA LEU A 353 3.88 -11.01 -5.76
C LEU A 353 3.01 -11.08 -7.03
N VAL A 354 2.16 -12.10 -7.15
CA VAL A 354 1.21 -12.22 -8.28
C VAL A 354 0.25 -11.03 -8.33
N SER A 355 -0.22 -10.55 -7.17
CA SER A 355 -1.07 -9.37 -7.13
C SER A 355 -0.41 -8.14 -7.74
N PHE A 356 0.88 -7.93 -7.49
CA PHE A 356 1.60 -6.80 -8.06
C PHE A 356 1.93 -6.96 -9.54
N VAL A 357 2.00 -8.19 -10.04
CA VAL A 357 2.02 -8.45 -11.49
C VAL A 357 0.72 -7.96 -12.13
N ILE A 358 -0.44 -8.28 -11.54
CA ILE A 358 -1.75 -7.79 -12.01
C ILE A 358 -1.84 -6.26 -11.91
N PHE A 359 -1.37 -5.69 -10.81
CA PHE A 359 -1.43 -4.25 -10.54
C PHE A 359 -0.62 -3.45 -11.58
N ARG A 360 0.56 -3.93 -11.95
CA ARG A 360 1.48 -3.24 -12.87
C ARG A 360 1.01 -3.25 -14.32
N ALA A 361 0.35 -4.34 -14.73
CA ALA A 361 0.02 -4.58 -16.12
C ALA A 361 -0.96 -3.53 -16.67
N GLU A 362 -0.72 -3.05 -17.88
CA GLU A 362 -1.58 -2.09 -18.57
C GLU A 362 -2.77 -2.77 -19.27
N SER A 363 -2.68 -4.10 -19.49
CA SER A 363 -3.72 -4.88 -20.17
C SER A 363 -3.83 -6.28 -19.63
N VAL A 364 -5.02 -6.89 -19.82
CA VAL A 364 -5.28 -8.30 -19.48
C VAL A 364 -4.35 -9.23 -20.26
N ARG A 365 -3.97 -8.86 -21.48
CA ARG A 365 -3.02 -9.61 -22.28
C ARG A 365 -1.63 -9.64 -21.61
N GLU A 366 -1.16 -8.52 -21.14
CA GLU A 366 0.12 -8.43 -20.42
C GLU A 366 0.10 -9.25 -19.14
N ILE A 367 -1.01 -9.23 -18.36
CA ILE A 367 -1.18 -10.10 -17.19
C ILE A 367 -0.96 -11.55 -17.58
N LYS A 368 -1.64 -12.01 -18.65
CA LYS A 368 -1.51 -13.38 -19.13
C LYS A 368 -0.08 -13.73 -19.52
N GLU A 369 0.57 -12.86 -20.29
CA GLU A 369 1.95 -13.07 -20.76
C GLU A 369 2.94 -13.18 -19.60
N GLN A 370 2.83 -12.31 -18.59
CA GLN A 370 3.68 -12.36 -17.41
C GLN A 370 3.42 -13.60 -16.55
N LEU A 371 2.17 -14.00 -16.35
CA LEU A 371 1.85 -15.22 -15.62
C LEU A 371 2.36 -16.48 -16.32
N LEU A 372 2.29 -16.53 -17.65
CA LEU A 372 2.88 -17.61 -18.44
C LEU A 372 4.41 -17.63 -18.32
N GLY A 373 5.04 -16.45 -18.29
CA GLY A 373 6.49 -16.31 -18.03
C GLY A 373 6.89 -16.87 -16.66
N LEU A 374 6.15 -16.52 -15.62
CA LEU A 374 6.35 -17.04 -14.26
C LEU A 374 6.15 -18.57 -14.20
N ALA A 375 5.21 -19.10 -15.00
CA ALA A 375 4.92 -20.55 -15.08
C ALA A 375 5.95 -21.33 -15.93
N GLY A 376 6.92 -20.67 -16.56
CA GLY A 376 7.96 -21.35 -17.36
C GLY A 376 7.54 -21.67 -18.78
N SER A 377 6.44 -21.10 -19.30
CA SER A 377 5.90 -21.43 -20.63
C SER A 377 6.78 -21.02 -21.80
N TYR A 378 7.87 -20.28 -21.55
CA TYR A 378 8.79 -19.77 -22.58
C TYR A 378 10.09 -20.58 -22.75
N GLY A 379 10.20 -21.74 -22.09
CA GLY A 379 11.21 -22.74 -22.33
C GLY A 379 12.61 -22.47 -21.74
N ASN A 380 12.98 -21.19 -21.52
CA ASN A 380 14.30 -20.82 -21.01
C ASN A 380 14.27 -20.47 -19.52
N ALA A 381 15.30 -20.93 -18.80
CA ALA A 381 15.45 -20.55 -17.39
C ALA A 381 15.81 -19.06 -17.25
N MET A 382 16.79 -18.57 -18.04
CA MET A 382 17.25 -17.19 -18.03
C MET A 382 18.04 -16.90 -19.30
N THR A 383 17.86 -15.71 -19.88
CA THR A 383 18.68 -15.27 -21.02
C THR A 383 19.97 -14.60 -20.52
N PRO A 384 21.08 -14.62 -21.32
CA PRO A 384 22.33 -13.98 -20.91
C PRO A 384 22.18 -12.48 -20.60
N MET A 385 21.34 -11.76 -21.37
CA MET A 385 21.07 -10.35 -21.17
C MET A 385 20.35 -10.08 -19.84
N ALA A 386 19.31 -10.86 -19.53
CA ALA A 386 18.62 -10.77 -18.25
C ALA A 386 19.55 -11.15 -17.07
N ALA A 387 20.40 -12.16 -17.26
CA ALA A 387 21.38 -12.55 -16.25
C ALA A 387 22.41 -11.44 -15.96
N TYR A 388 22.83 -10.70 -16.97
CA TYR A 388 23.73 -9.55 -16.81
C TYR A 388 23.07 -8.45 -15.98
N GLU A 389 21.86 -8.04 -16.34
CA GLU A 389 21.12 -7.02 -15.60
C GLU A 389 20.89 -7.44 -14.14
N ILE A 390 20.42 -8.66 -13.91
CA ILE A 390 20.15 -9.17 -12.57
C ILE A 390 21.43 -9.20 -11.72
N LYS A 391 22.57 -9.63 -12.27
CA LYS A 391 23.86 -9.63 -11.57
C LYS A 391 24.31 -8.22 -11.18
N SER A 392 24.10 -7.23 -12.06
CA SER A 392 24.47 -5.83 -11.82
C SER A 392 23.70 -5.24 -10.63
N TYR A 393 22.46 -5.68 -10.41
CA TYR A 393 21.61 -5.22 -9.30
C TYR A 393 21.49 -6.21 -8.13
N LEU A 394 22.26 -7.31 -8.12
CA LEU A 394 22.10 -8.37 -7.10
C LEU A 394 22.30 -7.86 -5.68
N ILE A 395 23.31 -7.04 -5.43
CA ILE A 395 23.60 -6.47 -4.10
C ILE A 395 22.44 -5.57 -3.66
N LEU A 396 21.90 -4.75 -4.56
CA LEU A 396 20.75 -3.91 -4.28
C LEU A 396 19.50 -4.73 -3.92
N LEU A 397 19.22 -5.81 -4.68
CA LEU A 397 18.11 -6.72 -4.40
C LEU A 397 18.24 -7.36 -3.01
N LEU A 398 19.44 -7.79 -2.63
CA LEU A 398 19.68 -8.37 -1.30
C LEU A 398 19.49 -7.34 -0.18
N ILE A 399 20.01 -6.11 -0.36
CA ILE A 399 19.78 -5.00 0.58
C ILE A 399 18.30 -4.66 0.68
N ALA A 400 17.59 -4.61 -0.44
CA ALA A 400 16.15 -4.32 -0.48
C ALA A 400 15.34 -5.42 0.22
N CYS A 401 15.64 -6.69 -0.02
CA CYS A 401 15.00 -7.80 0.69
C CYS A 401 15.24 -7.72 2.22
N ALA A 402 16.47 -7.50 2.65
CA ALA A 402 16.80 -7.38 4.07
C ALA A 402 16.13 -6.17 4.72
N GLY A 403 16.15 -5.01 4.04
CA GLY A 403 15.54 -3.77 4.52
C GLY A 403 14.02 -3.79 4.60
N ALA A 404 13.36 -4.65 3.81
CA ALA A 404 11.92 -4.87 3.88
C ALA A 404 11.48 -5.69 5.12
N THR A 405 12.43 -6.18 5.92
CA THR A 405 12.21 -6.89 7.19
C THR A 405 12.51 -5.99 8.39
N PRO A 406 12.08 -6.34 9.61
CA PRO A 406 12.42 -5.60 10.82
C PRO A 406 13.90 -5.77 11.25
N PHE A 407 14.67 -6.65 10.60
CA PHE A 407 16.05 -6.98 10.98
C PHE A 407 16.97 -5.75 11.10
N PRO A 408 17.05 -4.82 10.13
CA PRO A 408 17.89 -3.63 10.26
C PRO A 408 17.47 -2.73 11.43
N ALA A 409 16.18 -2.54 11.63
CA ALA A 409 15.66 -1.74 12.74
C ALA A 409 16.00 -2.37 14.10
N MET A 410 15.91 -3.70 14.22
CA MET A 410 16.30 -4.43 15.43
C MET A 410 17.81 -4.30 15.69
N CYS A 411 18.66 -4.36 14.65
CA CYS A 411 20.09 -4.13 14.79
C CYS A 411 20.40 -2.72 15.32
N VAL A 412 19.79 -1.70 14.72
CA VAL A 412 19.94 -0.31 15.16
C VAL A 412 19.45 -0.13 16.61
N GLN A 413 18.32 -0.74 16.98
CA GLN A 413 17.79 -0.65 18.33
C GLN A 413 18.71 -1.33 19.36
N ARG A 414 19.30 -2.47 19.01
CA ARG A 414 20.31 -3.13 19.85
C ARG A 414 21.54 -2.24 20.03
N LEU A 415 22.05 -1.63 18.97
CA LEU A 415 23.17 -0.69 19.03
C LEU A 415 22.84 0.53 19.91
N LYS A 416 21.64 1.11 19.78
CA LYS A 416 21.19 2.24 20.62
C LYS A 416 21.17 1.92 22.11
N ASN A 417 20.93 0.66 22.47
CA ASN A 417 20.91 0.20 23.86
C ASN A 417 22.32 -0.04 24.44
N THR A 418 23.38 0.01 23.63
CA THR A 418 24.75 -0.14 24.09
C THR A 418 25.31 1.16 24.68
N ASN A 419 26.25 1.05 25.63
CA ASN A 419 26.91 2.22 26.23
C ASN A 419 27.70 3.05 25.19
N MET A 420 28.12 2.43 24.09
CA MET A 420 28.80 3.11 22.97
C MET A 420 27.89 4.15 22.28
N TRP A 421 26.56 3.94 22.29
CA TRP A 421 25.60 4.86 21.64
C TRP A 421 25.14 5.99 22.56
N LYS A 422 25.14 5.76 23.88
CA LYS A 422 24.55 6.72 24.85
C LYS A 422 25.24 8.09 24.88
N LYS A 423 26.54 8.15 24.59
CA LYS A 423 27.33 9.41 24.58
C LYS A 423 27.34 10.10 23.21
N PRO A 424 27.64 9.41 22.06
CA PRO A 424 27.69 10.04 20.74
C PRO A 424 26.38 9.89 19.93
N GLY A 425 25.28 9.45 20.51
CA GLY A 425 24.04 9.11 19.77
C GLY A 425 23.49 10.25 18.91
N TRP A 426 23.54 11.49 19.41
CA TRP A 426 23.15 12.67 18.64
C TRP A 426 24.09 12.93 17.45
N LEU A 427 25.39 12.75 17.64
CA LEU A 427 26.39 12.93 16.58
C LEU A 427 26.22 11.88 15.48
N LEU A 428 26.00 10.61 15.86
CA LEU A 428 25.74 9.53 14.92
C LEU A 428 24.44 9.74 14.13
N GLN A 429 23.41 10.26 14.78
CA GLN A 429 22.17 10.63 14.11
C GLN A 429 22.37 11.77 13.11
N SER A 430 23.12 12.80 13.50
CA SER A 430 23.47 13.92 12.60
C SER A 430 24.31 13.44 11.42
N CYS A 431 25.32 12.60 11.64
CA CYS A 431 26.11 11.98 10.57
C CYS A 431 25.24 11.17 9.62
N TYR A 432 24.30 10.38 10.15
CA TYR A 432 23.34 9.64 9.32
C TYR A 432 22.50 10.54 8.43
N ILE A 433 21.93 11.63 9.01
CA ILE A 433 21.12 12.59 8.25
C ILE A 433 21.95 13.24 7.14
N LEU A 434 23.12 13.76 7.48
CA LEU A 434 24.01 14.43 6.51
C LEU A 434 24.47 13.47 5.41
N THR A 435 24.95 12.28 5.76
CA THR A 435 25.38 11.29 4.77
C THR A 435 24.22 10.87 3.87
N GLY A 436 23.03 10.62 4.45
CA GLY A 436 21.84 10.26 3.69
C GLY A 436 21.43 11.37 2.71
N LEU A 437 21.44 12.63 3.13
CA LEU A 437 21.16 13.78 2.27
C LEU A 437 22.18 13.91 1.13
N VAL A 438 23.46 13.83 1.43
CA VAL A 438 24.53 13.92 0.42
C VAL A 438 24.40 12.82 -0.60
N LEU A 439 24.22 11.57 -0.17
CA LEU A 439 24.06 10.42 -1.07
C LEU A 439 22.78 10.57 -1.93
N ALA A 440 21.64 10.88 -1.31
CA ALA A 440 20.39 11.06 -2.05
C ALA A 440 20.50 12.21 -3.07
N THR A 441 21.13 13.33 -2.69
CA THR A 441 21.35 14.47 -3.59
C THR A 441 22.28 14.08 -4.75
N ALA A 442 23.37 13.38 -4.48
CA ALA A 442 24.29 12.92 -5.51
C ALA A 442 23.60 11.99 -6.53
N PHE A 443 22.75 11.07 -6.06
CA PHE A 443 21.95 10.22 -6.94
C PHE A 443 20.93 11.00 -7.75
N LEU A 444 20.23 11.97 -7.16
CA LEU A 444 19.27 12.84 -7.87
C LEU A 444 19.92 13.68 -8.97
N LEU A 445 21.16 14.11 -8.76
CA LEU A 445 21.91 14.87 -9.77
C LEU A 445 22.45 13.98 -10.90
N GLY A 446 22.75 12.72 -10.60
CA GLY A 446 23.33 11.77 -11.56
C GLY A 446 22.32 10.90 -12.31
N SER A 447 21.06 10.86 -11.90
CA SER A 447 20.02 10.02 -12.48
C SER A 447 18.86 10.83 -13.04
N SER A 448 18.13 10.26 -14.02
CA SER A 448 16.82 10.79 -14.40
C SER A 448 15.87 10.62 -13.20
N VAL A 449 15.22 11.71 -12.80
CA VAL A 449 14.22 11.70 -11.72
C VAL A 449 13.03 10.83 -12.15
N HIS A 450 12.80 9.74 -11.48
CA HIS A 450 11.59 8.95 -11.64
C HIS A 450 10.48 9.53 -10.75
N PRO A 451 9.34 9.99 -11.32
CA PRO A 451 8.21 10.41 -10.49
C PRO A 451 7.76 9.26 -9.60
N PHE A 452 7.13 9.56 -8.48
CA PHE A 452 6.55 8.52 -7.65
C PHE A 452 5.59 7.65 -8.46
N LEU A 453 5.69 6.35 -8.31
CA LEU A 453 4.88 5.37 -9.04
C LEU A 453 3.39 5.66 -8.90
N TYR A 454 2.99 6.19 -7.75
CA TYR A 454 1.62 6.58 -7.47
C TYR A 454 1.05 7.66 -8.41
N PHE A 455 1.87 8.47 -9.06
CA PHE A 455 1.41 9.44 -10.06
C PHE A 455 1.05 8.83 -11.42
N ARG A 456 1.37 7.55 -11.62
CA ARG A 456 1.03 6.83 -12.86
C ARG A 456 -0.36 6.19 -12.83
N PHE A 457 -1.01 6.18 -11.65
CA PHE A 457 -2.28 5.47 -11.42
C PHE A 457 -3.48 6.38 -11.16
#